data_94719b2dfcf5d9c6a9f7ab0f5d3ce9cf
#
_entry.id   94719b2dfcf5d9c6a9f7ab0f5d3ce9cf
#
_cell.length_a   1.000
_cell.length_b   1.000
_cell.length_c   1.000
_cell.angle_alpha   90.00
_cell.angle_beta   90.00
_cell.angle_gamma   90.00
#
_symmetry.space_group_name_H-M   'P 1'
#
loop_
_entity.id
_entity.type
_entity.pdbx_description
1 polymer ?
#
loop_
_entity_poly.entity_id
_entity_poly.type
_entity_poly.pdbx_seq_one_letter_code
_entity_poly.pdbx_strand_id
1 'polypeptide(L)'
;ELIRAGKMVGPRLFSTGTILYGADGDFKAVINSLEDARSALRRTSAFGAFSVKSYNQPRREQRQQVMRAAQEQNILVVPEGGSFFYHNLSMVVDGHTGVEHNLPVAPLYKDVINLWAETDAHNTPTLIVNYGSVNGEYYWYQHTDVWSKDRLLTFTPRGVIDSRARHRTMIPEEEYENGHILTSQSLKKLADAGVRINLGAHGQLQGLGAHWELWMLAQGGMTNLEALRCATINGAIYLGMDHQLGSIEPGKLADLIIIDGNPLEDIRQSEHVTH
;
A
#
# COMPACT_ATOMS: atom_id res chain seq x y z
N GLU A 1 -13.52 18.41 4.98
CA GLU A 1 -14.66 19.30 5.17
C GLU A 1 -14.98 20.12 3.92
N LEU A 2 -14.00 20.81 3.30
CA LEU A 2 -14.21 21.66 2.11
C LEU A 2 -14.77 20.87 0.92
N ILE A 3 -14.29 19.65 0.68
CA ILE A 3 -14.79 18.76 -0.38
C ILE A 3 -16.26 18.37 -0.10
N ARG A 4 -16.56 17.96 1.14
CA ARG A 4 -17.96 17.64 1.54
C ARG A 4 -18.90 18.82 1.44
N ALA A 5 -18.39 20.02 1.66
CA ALA A 5 -19.16 21.27 1.54
C ALA A 5 -19.30 21.78 0.09
N GLY A 6 -18.75 21.06 -0.89
CA GLY A 6 -18.74 21.47 -2.30
C GLY A 6 -17.91 22.73 -2.60
N LYS A 7 -17.03 23.14 -1.67
CA LYS A 7 -16.18 24.32 -1.82
C LYS A 7 -14.83 24.01 -2.45
N MET A 8 -14.50 22.73 -2.65
CA MET A 8 -13.29 22.27 -3.27
C MET A 8 -13.56 20.98 -4.04
N VAL A 9 -13.01 20.88 -5.24
CA VAL A 9 -13.01 19.63 -6.03
C VAL A 9 -11.86 18.77 -5.55
N GLY A 10 -12.13 17.48 -5.31
CA GLY A 10 -11.10 16.54 -4.87
C GLY A 10 -11.70 15.17 -4.53
N PRO A 11 -10.85 14.18 -4.24
CA PRO A 11 -11.29 12.83 -3.90
C PRO A 11 -12.01 12.82 -2.54
N ARG A 12 -12.78 11.76 -2.30
CA ARG A 12 -13.23 11.45 -0.93
C ARG A 12 -12.01 11.07 -0.10
N LEU A 13 -11.75 11.83 0.95
CA LEU A 13 -10.61 11.65 1.82
C LEU A 13 -11.06 11.02 3.14
N PHE A 14 -10.44 9.90 3.48
CA PHE A 14 -10.56 9.23 4.76
C PHE A 14 -9.23 9.31 5.50
N SER A 15 -9.27 9.33 6.82
CA SER A 15 -8.09 9.40 7.67
C SER A 15 -8.15 8.31 8.72
N THR A 16 -7.01 7.72 9.03
CA THR A 16 -6.84 6.77 10.14
C THR A 16 -6.71 7.48 11.50
N GLY A 17 -6.76 8.81 11.50
CA GLY A 17 -6.58 9.61 12.73
C GLY A 17 -5.16 9.54 13.27
N THR A 18 -5.06 9.66 14.61
CA THR A 18 -3.78 9.56 15.30
C THR A 18 -3.19 8.15 15.21
N ILE A 19 -1.93 8.06 14.82
CA ILE A 19 -1.21 6.79 14.69
C ILE A 19 -1.12 6.10 16.06
N LEU A 20 -1.44 4.81 16.11
CA LEU A 20 -1.22 3.97 17.28
C LEU A 20 0.22 3.48 17.28
N TYR A 21 0.92 3.66 18.38
CA TYR A 21 2.33 3.29 18.48
C TYR A 21 2.66 2.77 19.90
N GLY A 22 3.60 1.85 19.99
CA GLY A 22 4.01 1.23 21.25
C GLY A 22 5.13 1.95 21.99
N ALA A 23 5.53 3.14 21.57
CA ALA A 23 6.55 3.97 22.18
C ALA A 23 6.15 5.43 22.14
N ASP A 24 6.75 6.26 22.99
CA ASP A 24 6.51 7.70 23.05
C ASP A 24 6.88 8.38 21.71
N GLY A 25 6.19 9.45 21.42
CA GLY A 25 6.43 10.27 20.23
C GLY A 25 5.30 11.27 20.01
N ASP A 26 5.64 12.40 19.40
CA ASP A 26 4.67 13.42 19.03
C ASP A 26 3.66 12.85 18.01
N PHE A 27 2.41 13.31 18.11
CA PHE A 27 1.31 12.95 17.21
C PHE A 27 0.98 11.44 17.15
N LYS A 28 1.30 10.70 18.22
CA LYS A 28 1.04 9.26 18.34
C LYS A 28 0.24 8.97 19.59
N ALA A 29 -0.60 7.94 19.53
CA ALA A 29 -1.26 7.38 20.69
C ALA A 29 -0.46 6.16 21.19
N VAL A 30 0.09 6.25 22.39
CA VAL A 30 0.85 5.17 23.00
C VAL A 30 -0.11 4.09 23.49
N ILE A 31 0.16 2.84 23.12
CA ILE A 31 -0.64 1.68 23.51
C ILE A 31 0.18 0.81 24.44
N ASN A 32 -0.16 0.81 25.71
CA ASN A 32 0.44 -0.03 26.75
C ASN A 32 -0.56 -1.02 27.37
N SER A 33 -1.85 -0.83 27.12
CA SER A 33 -2.92 -1.66 27.64
C SER A 33 -4.07 -1.78 26.64
N LEU A 34 -4.95 -2.76 26.89
CA LEU A 34 -6.17 -2.90 26.11
C LEU A 34 -7.08 -1.67 26.26
N GLU A 35 -7.11 -1.02 27.43
CA GLU A 35 -7.93 0.19 27.62
C GLU A 35 -7.34 1.40 26.87
N ASP A 36 -6.02 1.52 26.74
CA ASP A 36 -5.41 2.54 25.88
C ASP A 36 -5.85 2.35 24.43
N ALA A 37 -5.83 1.08 23.95
CA ALA A 37 -6.30 0.76 22.62
C ALA A 37 -7.78 1.14 22.43
N ARG A 38 -8.65 0.71 23.35
CA ARG A 38 -10.09 1.04 23.33
C ARG A 38 -10.33 2.55 23.29
N SER A 39 -9.62 3.30 24.15
CA SER A 39 -9.73 4.74 24.24
C SER A 39 -9.28 5.43 22.96
N ALA A 40 -8.15 5.02 22.38
CA ALA A 40 -7.62 5.56 21.14
C ALA A 40 -8.59 5.31 19.98
N LEU A 41 -9.11 4.09 19.85
CA LEU A 41 -10.06 3.74 18.80
C LEU A 41 -11.38 4.51 18.93
N ARG A 42 -11.94 4.65 20.14
CA ARG A 42 -13.14 5.48 20.36
C ARG A 42 -12.96 6.91 19.88
N ARG A 43 -11.81 7.52 20.19
CA ARG A 43 -11.49 8.88 19.73
C ARG A 43 -11.39 8.95 18.20
N THR A 44 -10.69 8.03 17.59
CA THR A 44 -10.51 7.96 16.15
C THR A 44 -11.85 7.80 15.43
N SER A 45 -12.69 6.89 15.92
CA SER A 45 -14.05 6.67 15.41
C SER A 45 -14.94 7.92 15.56
N ALA A 46 -14.84 8.63 16.68
CA ALA A 46 -15.61 9.85 16.91
C ALA A 46 -15.31 10.98 15.91
N PHE A 47 -14.14 10.96 15.27
CA PHE A 47 -13.79 11.83 14.14
C PHE A 47 -14.19 11.27 12.76
N GLY A 48 -14.89 10.14 12.73
CA GLY A 48 -15.43 9.53 11.51
C GLY A 48 -14.44 8.65 10.76
N ALA A 49 -13.35 8.21 11.39
CA ALA A 49 -12.47 7.21 10.82
C ALA A 49 -13.09 5.80 10.99
N PHE A 50 -13.00 4.97 9.94
CA PHE A 50 -13.40 3.57 9.96
C PHE A 50 -12.21 2.63 10.07
N SER A 51 -10.99 3.16 10.04
CA SER A 51 -9.75 2.44 10.15
C SER A 51 -8.74 3.19 11.02
N VAL A 52 -7.78 2.44 11.59
CA VAL A 52 -6.68 2.99 12.38
C VAL A 52 -5.35 2.46 11.87
N LYS A 53 -4.29 3.29 11.87
CA LYS A 53 -2.94 2.85 11.59
C LYS A 53 -2.29 2.35 12.88
N SER A 54 -1.85 1.08 12.89
CA SER A 54 -1.02 0.47 13.92
C SER A 54 0.43 0.45 13.44
N TYR A 55 1.22 1.44 13.91
CA TYR A 55 2.57 1.69 13.40
C TYR A 55 3.61 0.98 14.26
N ASN A 56 4.32 0.02 13.66
CA ASN A 56 5.51 -0.64 14.23
C ASN A 56 5.41 -0.91 15.74
N GLN A 57 4.30 -1.47 16.20
CA GLN A 57 4.13 -1.87 17.61
C GLN A 57 5.23 -2.88 17.99
N PRO A 58 6.17 -2.55 18.86
CA PRO A 58 7.35 -3.38 19.08
C PRO A 58 7.02 -4.71 19.76
N ARG A 59 6.01 -4.75 20.60
CA ARG A 59 5.56 -5.96 21.28
C ARG A 59 4.33 -6.55 20.62
N ARG A 60 4.31 -7.88 20.41
CA ARG A 60 3.17 -8.61 19.85
C ARG A 60 1.89 -8.39 20.66
N GLU A 61 2.01 -8.35 21.99
CA GLU A 61 0.90 -8.08 22.90
C GLU A 61 0.19 -6.75 22.56
N GLN A 62 0.92 -5.69 22.27
CA GLN A 62 0.33 -4.40 21.87
C GLN A 62 -0.52 -4.54 20.62
N ARG A 63 -0.03 -5.26 19.60
CA ARG A 63 -0.79 -5.52 18.37
C ARG A 63 -2.05 -6.31 18.64
N GLN A 64 -1.98 -7.35 19.48
CA GLN A 64 -3.14 -8.14 19.88
C GLN A 64 -4.17 -7.31 20.66
N GLN A 65 -3.74 -6.42 21.54
CA GLN A 65 -4.62 -5.47 22.25
C GLN A 65 -5.33 -4.52 21.28
N VAL A 66 -4.61 -3.99 20.28
CA VAL A 66 -5.21 -3.16 19.22
C VAL A 66 -6.24 -3.95 18.43
N MET A 67 -5.92 -5.18 18.00
CA MET A 67 -6.84 -6.05 17.27
C MET A 67 -8.09 -6.36 18.08
N ARG A 68 -7.94 -6.68 19.37
CA ARG A 68 -9.06 -6.95 20.27
C ARG A 68 -9.99 -5.73 20.38
N ALA A 69 -9.42 -4.55 20.63
CA ALA A 69 -10.20 -3.31 20.71
C ALA A 69 -10.90 -2.97 19.39
N ALA A 70 -10.24 -3.25 18.26
CA ALA A 70 -10.78 -3.02 16.94
C ALA A 70 -11.96 -3.93 16.61
N GLN A 71 -11.88 -5.21 16.97
CA GLN A 71 -12.99 -6.16 16.86
C GLN A 71 -14.21 -5.72 17.68
N GLU A 72 -13.98 -5.27 18.92
CA GLU A 72 -15.05 -4.78 19.79
C GLU A 72 -15.78 -3.54 19.23
N GLN A 73 -15.09 -2.73 18.43
CA GLN A 73 -15.59 -1.45 17.92
C GLN A 73 -15.87 -1.45 16.41
N ASN A 74 -15.69 -2.59 15.75
CA ASN A 74 -15.85 -2.76 14.31
C ASN A 74 -15.03 -1.72 13.49
N ILE A 75 -13.74 -1.59 13.81
CA ILE A 75 -12.80 -0.71 13.15
C ILE A 75 -11.73 -1.55 12.46
N LEU A 76 -11.39 -1.23 11.21
CA LEU A 76 -10.30 -1.85 10.47
C LEU A 76 -8.95 -1.42 11.06
N VAL A 77 -8.03 -2.37 11.26
CA VAL A 77 -6.64 -2.09 11.62
C VAL A 77 -5.76 -2.21 10.39
N VAL A 78 -5.04 -1.16 10.08
CA VAL A 78 -4.02 -1.14 9.02
C VAL A 78 -2.65 -1.21 9.71
N PRO A 79 -2.05 -2.41 9.84
CA PRO A 79 -0.79 -2.58 10.54
C PRO A 79 0.38 -2.30 9.60
N GLU A 80 1.34 -1.52 10.04
CA GLU A 80 2.58 -1.37 9.30
C GLU A 80 3.51 -2.54 9.62
N GLY A 81 3.90 -3.26 8.58
CA GLY A 81 5.00 -4.20 8.61
C GLY A 81 6.34 -3.47 8.80
N GLY A 82 7.39 -4.20 9.01
CA GLY A 82 8.71 -3.65 9.25
C GLY A 82 9.80 -4.52 8.65
N SER A 83 11.05 -4.17 8.95
CA SER A 83 12.23 -4.89 8.50
C SER A 83 12.46 -6.22 9.23
N PHE A 84 11.53 -6.65 10.10
CA PHE A 84 11.60 -7.90 10.82
C PHE A 84 10.63 -8.93 10.26
N PHE A 85 11.17 -9.96 9.64
CA PHE A 85 10.41 -11.02 9.00
C PHE A 85 9.34 -11.65 9.93
N TYR A 86 9.74 -12.09 11.12
CA TYR A 86 8.81 -12.73 12.08
C TYR A 86 7.77 -11.75 12.65
N HIS A 87 8.10 -10.47 12.73
CA HIS A 87 7.15 -9.45 13.12
C HIS A 87 5.98 -9.41 12.13
N ASN A 88 6.28 -9.37 10.85
CA ASN A 88 5.25 -9.33 9.79
C ASN A 88 4.42 -10.62 9.77
N LEU A 89 5.05 -11.79 9.85
CA LEU A 89 4.33 -13.06 9.89
C LEU A 89 3.45 -13.18 11.13
N SER A 90 3.87 -12.63 12.28
CA SER A 90 3.03 -12.65 13.48
C SER A 90 1.75 -11.83 13.31
N MET A 91 1.73 -10.81 12.47
CA MET A 91 0.49 -10.06 12.15
C MET A 91 -0.51 -10.94 11.40
N VAL A 92 -0.05 -11.71 10.43
CA VAL A 92 -0.88 -12.69 9.71
C VAL A 92 -1.48 -13.70 10.67
N VAL A 93 -0.64 -14.29 11.55
CA VAL A 93 -1.07 -15.27 12.56
C VAL A 93 -2.02 -14.66 13.59
N ASP A 94 -1.85 -13.39 13.96
CA ASP A 94 -2.71 -12.68 14.92
C ASP A 94 -4.05 -12.24 14.32
N GLY A 95 -4.30 -12.55 13.04
CA GLY A 95 -5.59 -12.30 12.37
C GLY A 95 -5.80 -10.86 11.89
N HIS A 96 -4.72 -10.13 11.58
CA HIS A 96 -4.86 -8.87 10.87
C HIS A 96 -5.40 -9.13 9.46
N THR A 97 -6.21 -8.21 8.97
CA THR A 97 -6.81 -8.28 7.62
C THR A 97 -5.83 -7.99 6.50
N GLY A 98 -4.64 -7.49 6.84
CA GLY A 98 -3.56 -7.25 5.90
C GLY A 98 -2.27 -6.83 6.60
N VAL A 99 -1.19 -6.72 5.82
CA VAL A 99 0.11 -6.22 6.26
C VAL A 99 0.60 -5.22 5.22
N GLU A 100 0.89 -4.01 5.69
CA GLU A 100 1.50 -2.97 4.86
C GLU A 100 3.01 -3.20 4.75
N HIS A 101 3.55 -2.91 3.59
CA HIS A 101 4.90 -3.24 3.12
C HIS A 101 5.15 -4.72 2.81
N ASN A 102 6.14 -4.96 1.98
CA ASN A 102 6.58 -6.30 1.64
C ASN A 102 7.30 -6.97 2.82
N LEU A 103 7.36 -8.31 2.81
CA LEU A 103 8.29 -9.02 3.66
C LEU A 103 9.73 -8.66 3.28
N PRO A 104 10.63 -8.42 4.27
CA PRO A 104 12.00 -7.94 4.01
C PRO A 104 12.93 -9.06 3.55
N VAL A 105 12.41 -10.10 2.93
CA VAL A 105 13.16 -11.24 2.38
C VAL A 105 12.53 -11.69 1.07
N ALA A 106 13.37 -12.04 0.12
CA ALA A 106 12.99 -12.69 -1.14
C ALA A 106 14.10 -13.64 -1.57
N PRO A 107 13.78 -14.77 -2.22
CA PRO A 107 12.46 -15.24 -2.59
C PRO A 107 11.68 -15.82 -1.39
N LEU A 108 10.34 -15.76 -1.43
CA LEU A 108 9.49 -16.48 -0.50
C LEU A 108 9.36 -17.95 -0.91
N TYR A 109 9.30 -18.84 0.09
CA TYR A 109 9.16 -20.27 -0.06
C TYR A 109 7.79 -20.77 0.43
N LYS A 110 7.51 -22.05 0.20
CA LYS A 110 6.19 -22.66 0.42
C LYS A 110 5.66 -22.53 1.85
N ASP A 111 6.53 -22.53 2.84
CA ASP A 111 6.16 -22.36 4.25
C ASP A 111 5.44 -21.02 4.48
N VAL A 112 6.01 -19.93 4.03
CA VAL A 112 5.41 -18.59 4.14
C VAL A 112 4.19 -18.44 3.25
N ILE A 113 4.27 -18.93 1.99
CA ILE A 113 3.19 -18.83 1.03
C ILE A 113 1.95 -19.60 1.55
N ASN A 114 2.13 -20.83 2.02
CA ASN A 114 1.05 -21.64 2.56
C ASN A 114 0.47 -21.01 3.84
N LEU A 115 1.34 -20.54 4.76
CA LEU A 115 0.86 -19.87 5.98
C LEU A 115 -0.04 -18.69 5.64
N TRP A 116 0.34 -17.87 4.67
CA TRP A 116 -0.44 -16.68 4.32
C TRP A 116 -1.72 -17.05 3.57
N ALA A 117 -1.64 -18.00 2.63
CA ALA A 117 -2.76 -18.46 1.82
C ALA A 117 -3.90 -19.12 2.63
N GLU A 118 -3.60 -19.65 3.83
CA GLU A 118 -4.60 -20.18 4.77
C GLU A 118 -5.34 -19.07 5.54
N THR A 119 -5.05 -17.80 5.23
CA THR A 119 -5.69 -16.65 5.87
C THR A 119 -6.33 -15.74 4.80
N ASP A 120 -7.23 -14.85 5.25
CA ASP A 120 -7.78 -13.80 4.39
C ASP A 120 -6.94 -12.51 4.39
N ALA A 121 -5.72 -12.56 4.96
CA ALA A 121 -4.87 -11.38 5.08
C ALA A 121 -4.34 -10.93 3.71
N HIS A 122 -4.52 -9.67 3.41
CA HIS A 122 -3.97 -9.02 2.21
C HIS A 122 -2.51 -8.62 2.42
N ASN A 123 -1.81 -8.28 1.33
CA ASN A 123 -0.53 -7.56 1.41
C ASN A 123 -0.57 -6.31 0.53
N THR A 124 -0.14 -5.18 1.09
CA THR A 124 0.11 -3.93 0.35
C THR A 124 1.62 -3.72 0.31
N PRO A 125 2.34 -4.24 -0.68
CA PRO A 125 3.80 -4.42 -0.60
C PRO A 125 4.60 -3.13 -0.59
N THR A 126 4.15 -2.11 -1.29
CA THR A 126 4.84 -0.82 -1.39
C THR A 126 6.28 -0.96 -1.89
N LEU A 127 6.44 -1.61 -3.06
CA LEU A 127 7.74 -1.89 -3.68
C LEU A 127 8.56 -0.62 -3.97
N ILE A 128 7.87 0.50 -4.09
CA ILE A 128 8.48 1.81 -4.29
C ILE A 128 9.48 2.16 -3.15
N VAL A 129 9.24 1.67 -1.95
CA VAL A 129 10.13 1.75 -0.77
C VAL A 129 10.44 0.35 -0.24
N ASN A 130 10.86 -0.53 -1.10
CA ASN A 130 11.03 -1.96 -0.88
C ASN A 130 11.88 -2.28 0.37
N TYR A 131 11.29 -2.96 1.34
CA TYR A 131 12.02 -3.40 2.54
C TYR A 131 12.92 -4.59 2.24
N GLY A 132 14.14 -4.55 2.77
CA GLY A 132 15.13 -5.60 2.60
C GLY A 132 16.09 -5.41 1.42
N SER A 133 15.84 -4.42 0.56
CA SER A 133 16.75 -4.08 -0.55
C SER A 133 16.55 -2.63 -1.03
N VAL A 134 17.09 -2.33 -2.20
CA VAL A 134 16.98 -1.00 -2.82
C VAL A 134 15.53 -0.66 -3.13
N ASN A 135 15.15 0.60 -2.88
CA ASN A 135 13.82 1.11 -3.19
C ASN A 135 13.53 1.02 -4.69
N GLY A 136 12.38 0.49 -5.05
CA GLY A 136 11.97 0.34 -6.45
C GLY A 136 11.80 1.67 -7.19
N GLU A 137 11.56 2.79 -6.48
CA GLU A 137 11.49 4.11 -7.12
C GLU A 137 12.79 4.48 -7.85
N TYR A 138 13.96 4.04 -7.37
CA TYR A 138 15.24 4.36 -8.01
C TYR A 138 15.37 3.72 -9.39
N TYR A 139 14.82 2.52 -9.59
CA TYR A 139 14.73 1.90 -10.90
C TYR A 139 14.04 2.83 -11.90
N TRP A 140 12.90 3.39 -11.54
CA TRP A 140 12.12 4.26 -12.45
C TRP A 140 12.77 5.62 -12.66
N TYR A 141 13.44 6.18 -11.66
CA TYR A 141 14.28 7.37 -11.86
C TYR A 141 15.47 7.10 -12.80
N GLN A 142 16.00 5.88 -12.78
CA GLN A 142 17.12 5.47 -13.64
C GLN A 142 16.69 5.17 -15.08
N HIS A 143 15.49 4.61 -15.28
CA HIS A 143 15.04 4.07 -16.56
C HIS A 143 13.95 4.90 -17.24
N THR A 144 13.54 6.04 -16.69
CA THR A 144 12.53 6.91 -17.28
C THR A 144 12.93 8.38 -17.20
N ASP A 145 12.44 9.16 -18.17
CA ASP A 145 12.69 10.60 -18.21
C ASP A 145 11.64 11.36 -17.36
N VAL A 146 11.68 11.14 -16.05
CA VAL A 146 10.72 11.73 -15.09
C VAL A 146 10.64 13.25 -15.21
N TRP A 147 11.80 13.91 -15.46
CA TRP A 147 11.93 15.36 -15.60
C TRP A 147 11.32 15.92 -16.90
N SER A 148 10.89 15.08 -17.82
CA SER A 148 10.25 15.49 -19.09
C SER A 148 8.73 15.36 -19.09
N LYS A 149 8.16 14.89 -17.97
CA LYS A 149 6.71 14.66 -17.87
C LYS A 149 5.97 15.95 -17.51
N ASP A 150 5.39 16.62 -18.51
CA ASP A 150 4.72 17.92 -18.36
C ASP A 150 3.66 17.94 -17.28
N ARG A 151 2.83 16.89 -17.20
CA ARG A 151 1.78 16.80 -16.19
C ARG A 151 2.36 16.75 -14.78
N LEU A 152 3.41 15.97 -14.56
CA LEU A 152 4.11 15.90 -13.29
C LEU A 152 4.71 17.26 -12.91
N LEU A 153 5.38 17.93 -13.87
CA LEU A 153 6.02 19.23 -13.68
C LEU A 153 5.01 20.36 -13.41
N THR A 154 3.76 20.21 -13.86
CA THR A 154 2.67 21.16 -13.55
C THR A 154 2.34 21.18 -12.07
N PHE A 155 2.40 20.03 -11.39
CA PHE A 155 1.94 19.87 -10.00
C PHE A 155 3.08 19.62 -9.00
N THR A 156 4.29 19.32 -9.47
CA THR A 156 5.44 19.03 -8.60
C THR A 156 6.60 19.98 -8.93
N PRO A 157 7.11 20.74 -7.95
CA PRO A 157 8.25 21.62 -8.19
C PRO A 157 9.44 20.85 -8.75
N ARG A 158 10.08 21.39 -9.80
CA ARG A 158 11.21 20.75 -10.49
C ARG A 158 12.34 20.37 -9.54
N GLY A 159 12.65 21.22 -8.55
CA GLY A 159 13.69 20.94 -7.56
C GLY A 159 13.45 19.67 -6.73
N VAL A 160 12.19 19.28 -6.51
CA VAL A 160 11.83 18.01 -5.85
C VAL A 160 12.17 16.83 -6.74
N ILE A 161 11.81 16.91 -8.03
CA ILE A 161 12.08 15.86 -9.01
C ILE A 161 13.58 15.71 -9.25
N ASP A 162 14.29 16.82 -9.46
CA ASP A 162 15.73 16.81 -9.70
C ASP A 162 16.50 16.23 -8.51
N SER A 163 16.09 16.55 -7.28
CA SER A 163 16.74 16.00 -6.08
C SER A 163 16.58 14.47 -5.97
N ARG A 164 15.42 13.95 -6.32
CA ARG A 164 15.12 12.49 -6.30
C ARG A 164 15.78 11.76 -7.46
N ALA A 165 15.84 12.36 -8.64
CA ALA A 165 16.45 11.77 -9.83
C ALA A 165 17.99 11.67 -9.79
N ARG A 166 18.66 12.24 -8.79
CA ARG A 166 20.13 12.20 -8.66
C ARG A 166 20.70 10.79 -8.54
N HIS A 167 19.96 9.85 -7.99
CA HIS A 167 20.42 8.47 -7.74
C HIS A 167 20.27 7.53 -8.95
N ARG A 168 19.63 7.97 -10.01
CA ARG A 168 19.21 7.16 -11.16
C ARG A 168 20.33 6.43 -11.92
N THR A 169 21.57 6.89 -11.83
CA THR A 169 22.70 6.35 -12.59
C THR A 169 23.73 5.64 -11.71
N MET A 170 23.41 5.39 -10.45
CA MET A 170 24.37 4.92 -9.45
C MET A 170 24.14 3.49 -8.99
N ILE A 171 23.02 2.87 -9.34
CA ILE A 171 22.62 1.55 -8.85
C ILE A 171 22.76 0.52 -9.98
N PRO A 172 23.55 -0.55 -9.79
CA PRO A 172 23.65 -1.64 -10.74
C PRO A 172 22.32 -2.37 -10.95
N GLU A 173 22.07 -2.86 -12.17
CA GLU A 173 20.84 -3.60 -12.52
C GLU A 173 20.62 -4.82 -11.61
N GLU A 174 21.70 -5.52 -11.25
CA GLU A 174 21.65 -6.68 -10.36
C GLU A 174 21.01 -6.37 -8.99
N GLU A 175 21.17 -5.16 -8.49
CA GLU A 175 20.54 -4.73 -7.24
C GLU A 175 19.02 -4.62 -7.37
N TYR A 176 18.53 -4.28 -8.54
CA TYR A 176 17.09 -4.28 -8.82
C TYR A 176 16.55 -5.67 -9.06
N GLU A 177 17.29 -6.53 -9.78
CA GLU A 177 16.92 -7.92 -10.04
C GLU A 177 16.82 -8.71 -8.73
N ASN A 178 17.80 -8.57 -7.83
CA ASN A 178 17.80 -9.19 -6.51
C ASN A 178 16.97 -8.43 -5.46
N GLY A 179 16.47 -7.25 -5.79
CA GLY A 179 15.69 -6.39 -4.94
C GLY A 179 14.18 -6.47 -5.22
N HIS A 180 13.63 -5.33 -5.68
CA HIS A 180 12.18 -5.21 -5.85
C HIS A 180 11.61 -6.19 -6.88
N ILE A 181 12.37 -6.57 -7.92
CA ILE A 181 11.91 -7.53 -8.94
C ILE A 181 11.75 -8.92 -8.30
N LEU A 182 12.74 -9.41 -7.57
CA LEU A 182 12.65 -10.69 -6.86
C LEU A 182 11.56 -10.68 -5.77
N THR A 183 11.40 -9.53 -5.09
CA THR A 183 10.28 -9.33 -4.15
C THR A 183 8.95 -9.43 -4.88
N SER A 184 8.80 -8.76 -6.02
CA SER A 184 7.56 -8.81 -6.82
C SER A 184 7.26 -10.21 -7.37
N GLN A 185 8.29 -10.98 -7.75
CA GLN A 185 8.11 -12.41 -8.10
C GLN A 185 7.57 -13.23 -6.91
N SER A 186 7.98 -12.90 -5.70
CA SER A 186 7.44 -13.52 -4.48
C SER A 186 6.00 -13.13 -4.23
N LEU A 187 5.62 -11.88 -4.52
CA LEU A 187 4.22 -11.43 -4.48
C LEU A 187 3.35 -12.13 -5.51
N LYS A 188 3.89 -12.42 -6.71
CA LYS A 188 3.18 -13.23 -7.71
C LYS A 188 2.90 -14.64 -7.18
N LYS A 189 3.86 -15.27 -6.49
CA LYS A 189 3.63 -16.59 -5.86
C LYS A 189 2.54 -16.53 -4.78
N LEU A 190 2.51 -15.46 -3.97
CA LEU A 190 1.43 -15.24 -3.00
C LEU A 190 0.08 -15.07 -3.71
N ALA A 191 0.03 -14.28 -4.77
CA ALA A 191 -1.19 -14.07 -5.56
C ALA A 191 -1.69 -15.37 -6.20
N ASP A 192 -0.80 -16.20 -6.74
CA ASP A 192 -1.12 -17.52 -7.32
C ASP A 192 -1.67 -18.49 -6.26
N ALA A 193 -1.26 -18.32 -5.01
CA ALA A 193 -1.78 -19.08 -3.87
C ALA A 193 -3.08 -18.50 -3.29
N GLY A 194 -3.63 -17.43 -3.88
CA GLY A 194 -4.90 -16.83 -3.47
C GLY A 194 -4.81 -15.62 -2.55
N VAL A 195 -3.60 -15.23 -2.13
CA VAL A 195 -3.40 -14.01 -1.31
C VAL A 195 -3.68 -12.77 -2.17
N ARG A 196 -4.53 -11.87 -1.68
CA ARG A 196 -4.82 -10.62 -2.38
C ARG A 196 -3.71 -9.61 -2.16
N ILE A 197 -3.13 -9.14 -3.25
CA ILE A 197 -2.13 -8.07 -3.25
C ILE A 197 -2.84 -6.76 -3.60
N ASN A 198 -2.53 -5.70 -2.85
CA ASN A 198 -3.05 -4.36 -3.06
C ASN A 198 -1.96 -3.44 -3.62
N LEU A 199 -2.36 -2.31 -4.19
CA LEU A 199 -1.44 -1.27 -4.61
C LEU A 199 -1.08 -0.36 -3.43
N GLY A 200 0.22 -0.06 -3.23
CA GLY A 200 0.69 0.89 -2.23
C GLY A 200 1.84 1.73 -2.75
N ALA A 201 1.64 3.03 -2.97
CA ALA A 201 2.63 3.92 -3.57
C ALA A 201 3.37 4.82 -2.56
N HIS A 202 3.10 4.71 -1.27
CA HIS A 202 3.74 5.41 -0.15
C HIS A 202 3.79 6.96 -0.25
N GLY A 203 3.25 7.55 -1.30
CA GLY A 203 3.31 8.99 -1.52
C GLY A 203 4.69 9.53 -1.92
N GLN A 204 5.61 8.68 -2.34
CA GLN A 204 6.97 9.05 -2.74
C GLN A 204 6.98 10.01 -3.92
N LEU A 205 6.12 9.80 -4.90
CA LEU A 205 5.88 10.70 -6.01
C LEU A 205 4.39 10.65 -6.36
N GLN A 206 3.61 11.61 -5.86
CA GLN A 206 2.17 11.62 -6.02
C GLN A 206 1.76 11.47 -7.50
N GLY A 207 0.78 10.62 -7.75
CA GLY A 207 0.31 10.26 -9.09
C GLY A 207 1.20 9.21 -9.73
N LEU A 208 2.37 9.58 -10.24
CA LEU A 208 3.25 8.70 -10.99
C LEU A 208 3.73 7.48 -10.18
N GLY A 209 3.98 7.64 -8.89
CA GLY A 209 4.40 6.55 -8.01
C GLY A 209 3.41 5.39 -7.94
N ALA A 210 2.10 5.65 -8.07
CA ALA A 210 1.09 4.61 -8.13
C ALA A 210 1.20 3.77 -9.42
N HIS A 211 1.53 4.41 -10.54
CA HIS A 211 1.78 3.70 -11.80
C HIS A 211 3.06 2.88 -11.74
N TRP A 212 4.13 3.40 -11.12
CA TRP A 212 5.37 2.65 -10.90
C TRP A 212 5.14 1.40 -10.05
N GLU A 213 4.39 1.51 -8.97
CA GLU A 213 4.04 0.34 -8.15
C GLU A 213 3.30 -0.72 -8.98
N LEU A 214 2.34 -0.28 -9.79
CA LEU A 214 1.60 -1.14 -10.72
C LEU A 214 2.53 -1.85 -11.72
N TRP A 215 3.49 -1.11 -12.29
CA TRP A 215 4.46 -1.66 -13.23
C TRP A 215 5.43 -2.63 -12.58
N MET A 216 5.85 -2.37 -11.33
CA MET A 216 6.69 -3.29 -10.56
C MET A 216 5.99 -4.62 -10.25
N LEU A 217 4.68 -4.60 -9.98
CA LEU A 217 3.90 -5.83 -9.84
C LEU A 217 3.91 -6.65 -11.14
N ALA A 218 3.78 -6.00 -12.29
CA ALA A 218 3.88 -6.65 -13.59
C ALA A 218 5.32 -7.15 -13.88
N GLN A 219 6.38 -6.42 -13.49
CA GLN A 219 7.76 -6.89 -13.60
C GLN A 219 8.00 -8.21 -12.85
N GLY A 220 7.30 -8.43 -11.75
CA GLY A 220 7.35 -9.68 -10.98
C GLY A 220 6.59 -10.85 -11.60
N GLY A 221 5.92 -10.63 -12.74
CA GLY A 221 5.20 -11.66 -13.47
C GLY A 221 3.68 -11.68 -13.28
N MET A 222 3.10 -10.70 -12.60
CA MET A 222 1.65 -10.52 -12.65
C MET A 222 1.24 -10.14 -14.07
N THR A 223 0.16 -10.70 -14.56
CA THR A 223 -0.48 -10.22 -15.80
C THR A 223 -0.94 -8.77 -15.59
N ASN A 224 -1.07 -8.00 -16.67
CA ASN A 224 -1.53 -6.62 -16.58
C ASN A 224 -2.91 -6.53 -15.90
N LEU A 225 -3.79 -7.51 -16.13
CA LEU A 225 -5.09 -7.56 -15.47
C LEU A 225 -4.96 -7.81 -13.95
N GLU A 226 -4.08 -8.73 -13.52
CA GLU A 226 -3.83 -8.97 -12.09
C GLU A 226 -3.29 -7.71 -11.41
N ALA A 227 -2.32 -7.03 -12.03
CA ALA A 227 -1.78 -5.78 -11.54
C ALA A 227 -2.86 -4.69 -11.42
N LEU A 228 -3.72 -4.52 -12.44
CA LEU A 228 -4.85 -3.58 -12.38
C LEU A 228 -5.86 -3.92 -11.28
N ARG A 229 -6.08 -5.22 -10.99
CA ARG A 229 -6.92 -5.64 -9.87
C ARG A 229 -6.33 -5.24 -8.51
N CYS A 230 -5.00 -5.21 -8.37
CA CYS A 230 -4.35 -4.70 -7.16
C CYS A 230 -4.68 -3.22 -6.91
N ALA A 231 -4.82 -2.44 -7.98
CA ALA A 231 -5.15 -1.00 -7.92
C ALA A 231 -6.65 -0.70 -7.85
N THR A 232 -7.52 -1.71 -7.88
CA THR A 232 -8.97 -1.54 -7.96
C THR A 232 -9.69 -2.44 -6.95
N ILE A 233 -10.20 -3.58 -7.39
CA ILE A 233 -11.09 -4.43 -6.58
C ILE A 233 -10.41 -5.01 -5.34
N ASN A 234 -9.11 -5.36 -5.40
CA ASN A 234 -8.42 -5.93 -4.24
C ASN A 234 -8.35 -4.93 -3.09
N GLY A 235 -7.98 -3.66 -3.39
CA GLY A 235 -7.99 -2.59 -2.39
C GLY A 235 -9.38 -2.30 -1.85
N ALA A 236 -10.41 -2.34 -2.71
CA ALA A 236 -11.80 -2.16 -2.28
C ALA A 236 -12.25 -3.26 -1.31
N ILE A 237 -11.91 -4.53 -1.58
CA ILE A 237 -12.18 -5.66 -0.67
C ILE A 237 -11.45 -5.45 0.66
N TYR A 238 -10.17 -5.09 0.62
CA TYR A 238 -9.38 -4.84 1.83
C TYR A 238 -10.00 -3.79 2.74
N LEU A 239 -10.57 -2.74 2.15
CA LEU A 239 -11.24 -1.66 2.89
C LEU A 239 -12.70 -1.98 3.25
N GLY A 240 -13.25 -3.13 2.85
CA GLY A 240 -14.67 -3.47 3.02
C GLY A 240 -15.62 -2.61 2.17
N MET A 241 -15.13 -2.05 1.07
CA MET A 241 -15.85 -1.12 0.19
C MET A 241 -16.19 -1.71 -1.18
N ASP A 242 -15.92 -2.98 -1.42
CA ASP A 242 -16.13 -3.65 -2.69
C ASP A 242 -17.59 -3.67 -3.16
N HIS A 243 -18.54 -3.52 -2.23
CA HIS A 243 -19.96 -3.32 -2.54
C HIS A 243 -20.27 -1.94 -3.13
N GLN A 244 -19.34 -0.97 -3.01
CA GLN A 244 -19.52 0.41 -3.49
C GLN A 244 -18.55 0.79 -4.61
N LEU A 245 -17.36 0.19 -4.67
CA LEU A 245 -16.29 0.55 -5.61
C LEU A 245 -15.41 -0.65 -5.99
N GLY A 246 -14.42 -0.37 -6.85
CA GLY A 246 -13.39 -1.35 -7.23
C GLY A 246 -13.73 -2.14 -8.50
N SER A 247 -14.96 -2.10 -8.97
CA SER A 247 -15.39 -2.71 -10.24
C SER A 247 -16.50 -1.87 -10.90
N ILE A 248 -16.67 -2.04 -12.20
CA ILE A 248 -17.71 -1.34 -12.99
C ILE A 248 -18.96 -2.23 -12.99
N GLU A 249 -19.87 -1.92 -12.10
CA GLU A 249 -21.13 -2.64 -11.93
C GLU A 249 -22.29 -1.68 -11.65
N PRO A 250 -23.51 -1.98 -12.10
CA PRO A 250 -24.69 -1.17 -11.78
C PRO A 250 -24.88 -1.03 -10.26
N GLY A 251 -25.08 0.20 -9.79
CA GLY A 251 -25.30 0.51 -8.39
C GLY A 251 -24.02 0.89 -7.62
N LYS A 252 -22.84 0.69 -8.17
CA LYS A 252 -21.58 1.17 -7.57
C LYS A 252 -21.33 2.64 -7.90
N LEU A 253 -20.47 3.25 -7.10
CA LEU A 253 -20.05 4.64 -7.30
C LEU A 253 -19.20 4.75 -8.57
N ALA A 254 -19.42 5.82 -9.32
CA ALA A 254 -18.70 6.07 -10.58
C ALA A 254 -17.33 6.74 -10.34
N ASP A 255 -16.50 6.12 -9.52
CA ASP A 255 -15.09 6.49 -9.36
C ASP A 255 -14.29 5.85 -10.51
N LEU A 256 -14.26 6.56 -11.62
CA LEU A 256 -13.70 6.06 -12.87
C LEU A 256 -12.56 6.96 -13.35
N ILE A 257 -11.60 6.36 -14.01
CA ILE A 257 -10.57 7.07 -14.79
C ILE A 257 -10.66 6.64 -16.24
N ILE A 258 -10.34 7.56 -17.16
CA ILE A 258 -10.21 7.26 -18.58
C ILE A 258 -8.73 7.32 -18.94
N ILE A 259 -8.25 6.25 -19.54
CA ILE A 259 -6.86 6.10 -19.98
C ILE A 259 -6.82 6.14 -21.50
N ASP A 260 -5.95 6.99 -22.05
CA ASP A 260 -5.66 7.01 -23.49
C ASP A 260 -4.64 5.92 -23.81
N GLY A 261 -5.15 4.76 -24.26
CA GLY A 261 -4.37 3.56 -24.51
C GLY A 261 -4.99 2.31 -23.88
N ASN A 262 -4.27 1.20 -23.97
CA ASN A 262 -4.73 -0.10 -23.46
C ASN A 262 -3.75 -0.69 -22.43
N PRO A 263 -3.95 -0.43 -21.12
CA PRO A 263 -3.07 -0.96 -20.09
C PRO A 263 -3.13 -2.49 -19.93
N LEU A 264 -4.07 -3.18 -20.58
CA LEU A 264 -4.10 -4.65 -20.66
C LEU A 264 -3.05 -5.19 -21.64
N GLU A 265 -2.68 -4.41 -22.66
CA GLU A 265 -1.61 -4.75 -23.61
C GLU A 265 -0.24 -4.29 -23.11
N ASP A 266 -0.16 -3.04 -22.63
CA ASP A 266 1.04 -2.45 -22.04
C ASP A 266 0.67 -1.71 -20.76
N ILE A 267 1.04 -2.27 -19.63
CA ILE A 267 0.73 -1.72 -18.30
C ILE A 267 1.27 -0.29 -18.11
N ARG A 268 2.31 0.09 -18.84
CA ARG A 268 2.89 1.44 -18.77
C ARG A 268 1.95 2.51 -19.30
N GLN A 269 1.00 2.15 -20.16
CA GLN A 269 -0.04 3.08 -20.61
C GLN A 269 -1.00 3.51 -19.50
N SER A 270 -0.98 2.84 -18.36
CA SER A 270 -1.78 3.23 -17.18
C SER A 270 -1.58 4.68 -16.77
N GLU A 271 -0.42 5.28 -17.03
CA GLU A 271 -0.14 6.68 -16.69
C GLU A 271 -0.84 7.72 -17.61
N HIS A 272 -1.37 7.29 -18.75
CA HIS A 272 -2.02 8.18 -19.71
C HIS A 272 -3.46 8.50 -19.31
N VAL A 273 -3.68 8.84 -18.05
CA VAL A 273 -5.00 9.23 -17.53
C VAL A 273 -5.41 10.56 -18.12
N THR A 274 -6.57 10.62 -18.79
CA THR A 274 -7.13 11.83 -19.38
C THR A 274 -8.23 12.46 -18.53
N HIS A 275 -9.04 11.61 -17.85
CA HIS A 275 -10.16 12.04 -16.99
C HIS A 275 -10.26 11.15 -15.75
#